data_c82520a03b1fbd78c5fc5e5c47efab1a
#
_entry.id   c82520a03b1fbd78c5fc5e5c47efab1a
#
_cell.length_a   1.000
_cell.length_b   1.000
_cell.length_c   1.000
_cell.angle_alpha   90.00
_cell.angle_beta   90.00
_cell.angle_gamma   90.00
#
_symmetry.space_group_name_H-M   'P 1'
#
loop_
_entity.id
_entity.type
_entity.pdbx_description
1 polymer ?
#
loop_
_entity_poly.entity_id
_entity_poly.type
_entity_poly.pdbx_seq_one_letter_code
_entity_poly.pdbx_strand_id
1 'polypeptide(L)'
;MTRNWTESYLGVYREPEGSVRDSLSDHAEAHLKWRVLNGAFVSGEKIREAALAKELDISRATIREATRRLAGAGLVEIDAQRGVFVRTYTLEQIEDISEIRRALCSLTASSFVSRATPTDRARITDMFDRLEAADGRAYEPADYVLGLLFNEAVVRAANNERLFTLYHEAWQQMRIFKLFLRRHVFGAVDVQAHNHSMFSQGAVHRRTLYQAVLSGNEADIADAMRRSADHSLLRAQEQFADYLAATQSTWREKIVSTRTPSGNPAGG
;
A
#
# COMPACT_ATOMS: atom_id res chain seq x y z
N MET A 1 18.13 0.09 -23.00
CA MET A 1 17.85 -1.13 -22.19
C MET A 1 16.58 -0.84 -21.38
N THR A 2 15.43 -1.27 -21.88
CA THR A 2 14.14 -1.10 -21.18
C THR A 2 14.10 -2.10 -20.04
N ARG A 3 14.34 -1.64 -18.81
CA ARG A 3 14.07 -2.43 -17.60
C ARG A 3 12.63 -2.94 -17.72
N ASN A 4 12.43 -4.24 -17.58
CA ASN A 4 11.09 -4.83 -17.53
C ASN A 4 10.42 -4.35 -16.23
N TRP A 5 9.77 -3.19 -16.30
CA TRP A 5 9.21 -2.52 -15.13
C TRP A 5 8.08 -3.34 -14.48
N THR A 6 7.42 -4.25 -15.22
CA THR A 6 6.44 -5.19 -14.65
C THR A 6 7.10 -6.11 -13.63
N GLU A 7 8.32 -6.60 -13.90
CA GLU A 7 9.08 -7.39 -12.92
C GLU A 7 9.59 -6.53 -11.76
N SER A 8 10.01 -5.29 -12.02
CA SER A 8 10.40 -4.35 -10.95
C SER A 8 9.24 -4.00 -10.03
N TYR A 9 7.99 -4.00 -10.54
CA TYR A 9 6.79 -3.73 -9.75
C TYR A 9 6.28 -4.96 -8.98
N LEU A 10 6.31 -6.11 -9.61
CA LEU A 10 6.02 -7.37 -8.93
C LEU A 10 7.03 -7.61 -7.80
N GLY A 11 8.24 -7.04 -7.90
CA GLY A 11 9.26 -7.06 -6.86
C GLY A 11 8.85 -6.38 -5.55
N VAL A 12 7.94 -5.38 -5.57
CA VAL A 12 7.39 -4.80 -4.33
C VAL A 12 6.44 -5.79 -3.63
N TYR A 13 5.92 -6.78 -4.35
CA TYR A 13 4.96 -7.78 -3.87
C TYR A 13 5.49 -9.20 -3.92
N ARG A 14 6.61 -9.44 -4.58
CA ARG A 14 7.43 -10.64 -4.43
C ARG A 14 8.55 -10.35 -3.44
N GLU A 15 8.89 -11.34 -2.66
CA GLU A 15 10.14 -11.29 -1.89
C GLU A 15 11.30 -11.02 -2.85
N PRO A 16 12.14 -10.00 -2.59
CA PRO A 16 13.19 -9.63 -3.52
C PRO A 16 14.19 -10.78 -3.67
N GLU A 17 14.27 -11.33 -4.86
CA GLU A 17 15.38 -12.22 -5.23
C GLU A 17 16.60 -11.33 -5.48
N GLY A 18 17.70 -11.59 -4.78
CA GLY A 18 18.93 -10.81 -4.92
C GLY A 18 19.42 -10.82 -6.37
N SER A 19 19.49 -9.65 -6.99
CA SER A 19 20.11 -9.51 -8.29
C SER A 19 21.60 -9.18 -8.11
N VAL A 20 22.46 -9.78 -8.95
CA VAL A 20 23.93 -9.60 -8.94
C VAL A 20 24.34 -8.13 -9.22
N ARG A 21 23.38 -7.24 -9.56
CA ARG A 21 23.62 -5.84 -9.92
C ARG A 21 23.21 -4.83 -8.85
N ASP A 22 22.44 -5.25 -7.84
CA ASP A 22 21.97 -4.35 -6.81
C ASP A 22 22.97 -4.32 -5.64
N SER A 23 23.18 -3.15 -5.04
CA SER A 23 23.99 -3.07 -3.83
C SER A 23 23.29 -3.81 -2.68
N LEU A 24 24.06 -4.28 -1.70
CA LEU A 24 23.47 -4.91 -0.50
C LEU A 24 22.48 -3.99 0.22
N SER A 25 22.67 -2.67 0.13
CA SER A 25 21.72 -1.71 0.71
C SER A 25 20.43 -1.60 -0.11
N ASP A 26 20.49 -1.72 -1.44
CA ASP A 26 19.29 -1.73 -2.29
C ASP A 26 18.48 -3.01 -2.07
N HIS A 27 19.15 -4.15 -1.90
CA HIS A 27 18.50 -5.41 -1.55
C HIS A 27 17.83 -5.33 -0.17
N ALA A 28 18.54 -4.81 0.84
CA ALA A 28 18.00 -4.61 2.18
C ALA A 28 16.78 -3.68 2.18
N GLU A 29 16.86 -2.56 1.44
CA GLU A 29 15.73 -1.63 1.28
C GLU A 29 14.53 -2.31 0.63
N ALA A 30 14.73 -3.01 -0.48
CA ALA A 30 13.66 -3.72 -1.18
C ALA A 30 12.99 -4.77 -0.29
N HIS A 31 13.78 -5.56 0.46
CA HIS A 31 13.28 -6.57 1.38
C HIS A 31 12.47 -5.96 2.54
N LEU A 32 13.00 -4.93 3.19
CA LEU A 32 12.29 -4.22 4.25
C LEU A 32 11.00 -3.57 3.76
N LYS A 33 11.07 -2.90 2.62
CA LYS A 33 9.92 -2.28 1.96
C LYS A 33 8.84 -3.31 1.65
N TRP A 34 9.23 -4.46 1.11
CA TRP A 34 8.32 -5.57 0.85
C TRP A 34 7.63 -6.04 2.15
N ARG A 35 8.37 -6.25 3.23
CA ARG A 35 7.81 -6.67 4.53
C ARG A 35 6.81 -5.68 5.09
N VAL A 36 7.12 -4.39 5.04
CA VAL A 36 6.23 -3.32 5.52
C VAL A 36 4.95 -3.26 4.67
N LEU A 37 5.09 -3.26 3.34
CA LEU A 37 3.95 -3.10 2.43
C LEU A 37 3.09 -4.37 2.29
N ASN A 38 3.57 -5.52 2.70
CA ASN A 38 2.80 -6.77 2.73
C ASN A 38 2.30 -7.14 4.14
N GLY A 39 2.52 -6.26 5.13
CA GLY A 39 1.98 -6.42 6.48
C GLY A 39 2.71 -7.47 7.31
N ALA A 40 3.92 -7.88 6.91
CA ALA A 40 4.79 -8.72 7.75
C ALA A 40 5.26 -7.95 8.99
N PHE A 41 5.37 -6.62 8.87
CA PHE A 41 5.50 -5.71 10.01
C PHE A 41 4.22 -4.89 10.16
N VAL A 42 3.81 -4.65 11.40
CA VAL A 42 2.61 -3.88 11.74
C VAL A 42 2.98 -2.42 11.99
N SER A 43 2.09 -1.49 11.65
CA SER A 43 2.25 -0.08 12.04
C SER A 43 2.50 0.05 13.54
N GLY A 44 3.52 0.82 13.91
CA GLY A 44 4.02 0.97 15.28
C GLY A 44 4.93 -0.16 15.76
N GLU A 45 5.12 -1.22 14.98
CA GLU A 45 6.03 -2.31 15.34
C GLU A 45 7.50 -1.87 15.24
N LYS A 46 8.28 -2.29 16.23
CA LYS A 46 9.72 -2.04 16.25
C LYS A 46 10.46 -2.96 15.27
N ILE A 47 11.20 -2.36 14.36
CA ILE A 47 12.12 -3.07 13.46
C ILE A 47 13.43 -3.33 14.20
N ARG A 48 13.74 -4.59 14.41
CA ARG A 48 14.95 -5.03 15.11
C ARG A 48 16.09 -5.17 14.10
N GLU A 49 16.81 -4.05 13.85
CA GLU A 49 17.89 -3.97 12.85
C GLU A 49 18.95 -5.08 13.00
N ALA A 50 19.31 -5.43 14.26
CA ALA A 50 20.28 -6.49 14.52
C ALA A 50 19.80 -7.90 14.14
N ALA A 51 18.49 -8.17 14.30
CA ALA A 51 17.91 -9.43 13.90
C ALA A 51 17.83 -9.54 12.38
N LEU A 52 17.44 -8.45 11.72
CA LEU A 52 17.40 -8.39 10.25
C LEU A 52 18.77 -8.50 9.61
N ALA A 53 19.79 -7.85 10.19
CA ALA A 53 21.18 -7.97 9.73
C ALA A 53 21.67 -9.43 9.75
N LYS A 54 21.31 -10.15 10.82
CA LYS A 54 21.62 -11.58 10.94
C LYS A 54 20.81 -12.45 9.97
N GLU A 55 19.52 -12.15 9.80
CA GLU A 55 18.61 -12.90 8.92
C GLU A 55 19.03 -12.79 7.46
N LEU A 56 19.42 -11.59 7.01
CA LEU A 56 19.80 -11.30 5.62
C LEU A 56 21.30 -11.50 5.36
N ASP A 57 22.08 -11.91 6.36
CA ASP A 57 23.53 -12.08 6.30
C ASP A 57 24.26 -10.82 5.77
N ILE A 58 23.87 -9.64 6.28
CA ILE A 58 24.46 -8.35 5.91
C ILE A 58 24.82 -7.52 7.14
N SER A 59 25.59 -6.44 6.95
CA SER A 59 26.03 -5.59 8.04
C SER A 59 24.87 -4.77 8.65
N ARG A 60 24.95 -4.45 9.95
CA ARG A 60 24.02 -3.51 10.60
C ARG A 60 24.05 -2.11 9.96
N ALA A 61 25.22 -1.70 9.43
CA ALA A 61 25.35 -0.42 8.73
C ALA A 61 24.49 -0.40 7.45
N THR A 62 24.47 -1.52 6.70
CA THR A 62 23.64 -1.70 5.51
C THR A 62 22.14 -1.62 5.85
N ILE A 63 21.71 -2.29 6.94
CA ILE A 63 20.32 -2.19 7.41
C ILE A 63 19.96 -0.76 7.81
N ARG A 64 20.84 -0.05 8.52
CA ARG A 64 20.60 1.36 8.90
C ARG A 64 20.50 2.28 7.70
N GLU A 65 21.27 2.05 6.65
CA GLU A 65 21.13 2.82 5.41
C GLU A 65 19.76 2.56 4.75
N ALA A 66 19.34 1.29 4.65
CA ALA A 66 18.02 0.92 4.15
C ALA A 66 16.90 1.55 4.98
N THR A 67 16.95 1.50 6.31
CA THR A 67 15.93 2.11 7.19
C THR A 67 15.89 3.63 7.07
N ARG A 68 17.02 4.33 6.83
CA ARG A 68 17.03 5.77 6.56
C ARG A 68 16.31 6.12 5.27
N ARG A 69 16.52 5.34 4.19
CA ARG A 69 15.81 5.54 2.92
C ARG A 69 14.31 5.31 3.07
N LEU A 70 13.92 4.27 3.80
CA LEU A 70 12.51 4.02 4.12
C LEU A 70 11.89 5.11 4.99
N ALA A 71 12.66 5.73 5.88
CA ALA A 71 12.19 6.88 6.67
C ALA A 71 11.97 8.11 5.77
N GLY A 72 12.85 8.35 4.80
CA GLY A 72 12.65 9.39 3.78
C GLY A 72 11.38 9.19 2.94
N ALA A 73 11.01 7.94 2.65
CA ALA A 73 9.76 7.59 1.96
C ALA A 73 8.52 7.54 2.87
N GLY A 74 8.68 7.81 4.19
CA GLY A 74 7.57 7.79 5.15
C GLY A 74 7.07 6.40 5.54
N LEU A 75 7.83 5.33 5.28
CA LEU A 75 7.41 3.97 5.61
C LEU A 75 7.77 3.55 7.04
N VAL A 76 8.83 4.13 7.57
CA VAL A 76 9.27 3.93 8.95
C VAL A 76 9.57 5.28 9.61
N GLU A 77 9.66 5.29 10.92
CA GLU A 77 10.14 6.42 11.70
C GLU A 77 11.36 6.01 12.53
N ILE A 78 12.32 6.91 12.66
CA ILE A 78 13.56 6.70 13.42
C ILE A 78 13.49 7.56 14.67
N ASP A 79 13.35 6.92 15.83
CA ASP A 79 13.46 7.55 17.14
C ASP A 79 14.91 7.34 17.64
N ALA A 80 15.60 8.42 17.95
CA ALA A 80 17.01 8.39 18.33
C ALA A 80 17.30 7.53 19.58
N GLN A 81 16.34 7.40 20.49
CA GLN A 81 16.47 6.63 21.72
C GLN A 81 15.84 5.24 21.66
N ARG A 82 14.77 5.10 20.93
CA ARG A 82 13.94 3.89 20.90
C ARG A 82 14.22 2.99 19.70
N GLY A 83 14.80 3.52 18.62
CA GLY A 83 15.15 2.80 17.40
C GLY A 83 14.18 3.03 16.25
N VAL A 84 14.04 2.07 15.36
CA VAL A 84 13.22 2.15 14.12
C VAL A 84 11.88 1.47 14.32
N PHE A 85 10.81 2.13 13.85
CA PHE A 85 9.44 1.62 13.94
C PHE A 85 8.74 1.76 12.58
N VAL A 86 7.83 0.86 12.26
CA VAL A 86 6.92 1.06 11.13
C VAL A 86 6.04 2.26 11.43
N ARG A 87 5.93 3.19 10.48
CA ARG A 87 5.21 4.43 10.70
C ARG A 87 3.73 4.19 10.93
N THR A 88 3.17 4.97 11.85
CA THR A 88 1.72 5.09 12.07
C THR A 88 1.22 6.37 11.42
N TYR A 89 0.00 6.33 10.90
CA TYR A 89 -0.67 7.49 10.31
C TYR A 89 -1.98 7.75 11.03
N THR A 90 -2.31 9.02 11.26
CA THR A 90 -3.65 9.44 11.67
C THR A 90 -4.56 9.52 10.43
N LEU A 91 -5.87 9.54 10.63
CA LEU A 91 -6.81 9.73 9.52
C LEU A 91 -6.59 11.09 8.85
N GLU A 92 -6.38 12.16 9.61
CA GLU A 92 -6.08 13.50 9.10
C GLU A 92 -4.85 13.50 8.16
N GLN A 93 -3.75 12.86 8.56
CA GLN A 93 -2.57 12.73 7.69
C GLN A 93 -2.87 11.98 6.40
N ILE A 94 -3.77 10.99 6.44
CA ILE A 94 -4.19 10.24 5.25
C ILE A 94 -5.08 11.10 4.34
N GLU A 95 -5.89 11.98 4.91
CA GLU A 95 -6.68 12.96 4.16
C GLU A 95 -5.78 13.94 3.43
N ASP A 96 -4.76 14.51 4.10
CA ASP A 96 -3.74 15.39 3.50
C ASP A 96 -2.99 14.68 2.35
N ILE A 97 -2.56 13.44 2.56
CA ILE A 97 -1.91 12.60 1.54
C ILE A 97 -2.83 12.38 0.34
N SER A 98 -4.12 12.19 0.58
CA SER A 98 -5.12 11.99 -0.46
C SER A 98 -5.36 13.25 -1.28
N GLU A 99 -5.32 14.44 -0.67
CA GLU A 99 -5.39 15.72 -1.38
C GLU A 99 -4.22 15.89 -2.35
N ILE A 100 -2.99 15.58 -1.89
CA ILE A 100 -1.81 15.60 -2.75
C ILE A 100 -1.98 14.62 -3.93
N ARG A 101 -2.43 13.40 -3.68
CA ARG A 101 -2.68 12.43 -4.75
C ARG A 101 -3.68 12.92 -5.77
N ARG A 102 -4.77 13.57 -5.34
CA ARG A 102 -5.79 14.16 -6.23
C ARG A 102 -5.20 15.27 -7.10
N ALA A 103 -4.36 16.14 -6.53
CA ALA A 103 -3.67 17.19 -7.27
C ALA A 103 -2.74 16.59 -8.35
N LEU A 104 -2.03 15.50 -8.04
CA LEU A 104 -1.15 14.81 -8.97
C LEU A 104 -1.90 14.12 -10.13
N CYS A 105 -3.20 13.81 -10.00
CA CYS A 105 -3.98 13.18 -11.07
C CYS A 105 -4.05 14.05 -12.34
N SER A 106 -4.25 15.35 -12.20
CA SER A 106 -4.30 16.26 -13.36
C SER A 106 -2.95 16.33 -14.08
N LEU A 107 -1.85 16.46 -13.32
CA LEU A 107 -0.51 16.44 -13.89
C LEU A 107 -0.18 15.09 -14.55
N THR A 108 -0.67 13.99 -13.96
CA THR A 108 -0.52 12.65 -14.55
C THR A 108 -1.21 12.58 -15.90
N ALA A 109 -2.47 13.03 -15.98
CA ALA A 109 -3.25 12.99 -17.21
C ALA A 109 -2.61 13.78 -18.35
N SER A 110 -2.23 15.05 -18.09
CA SER A 110 -1.59 15.89 -19.10
C SER A 110 -0.23 15.34 -19.56
N SER A 111 0.58 14.83 -18.62
CA SER A 111 1.85 14.20 -18.92
C SER A 111 1.68 12.89 -19.69
N PHE A 112 0.66 12.08 -19.33
CA PHE A 112 0.33 10.84 -20.02
C PHE A 112 -0.05 11.10 -21.48
N VAL A 113 -0.97 12.03 -21.72
CA VAL A 113 -1.42 12.37 -23.08
C VAL A 113 -0.27 12.82 -23.95
N SER A 114 0.65 13.63 -23.40
CA SER A 114 1.77 14.22 -24.15
C SER A 114 2.99 13.30 -24.28
N ARG A 115 3.19 12.33 -23.38
CA ARG A 115 4.46 11.59 -23.29
C ARG A 115 4.33 10.08 -23.36
N ALA A 116 3.13 9.50 -23.13
CA ALA A 116 2.95 8.05 -23.16
C ALA A 116 3.24 7.48 -24.54
N THR A 117 4.20 6.56 -24.59
CA THR A 117 4.59 5.89 -25.82
C THR A 117 3.57 4.81 -26.24
N PRO A 118 3.56 4.37 -27.51
CA PRO A 118 2.75 3.22 -27.93
C PRO A 118 3.03 1.96 -27.07
N THR A 119 4.29 1.77 -26.67
CA THR A 119 4.68 0.66 -25.79
C THR A 119 4.05 0.77 -24.40
N ASP A 120 3.98 1.98 -23.82
CA ASP A 120 3.34 2.20 -22.52
C ASP A 120 1.84 1.89 -22.60
N ARG A 121 1.17 2.36 -23.66
CA ARG A 121 -0.25 2.09 -23.90
C ARG A 121 -0.54 0.59 -24.08
N ALA A 122 0.29 -0.11 -24.86
CA ALA A 122 0.15 -1.55 -25.09
C ALA A 122 0.30 -2.33 -23.77
N ARG A 123 1.21 -1.91 -22.89
CA ARG A 123 1.39 -2.53 -21.55
C ARG A 123 0.18 -2.31 -20.63
N ILE A 124 -0.38 -1.10 -20.64
CA ILE A 124 -1.60 -0.82 -19.86
C ILE A 124 -2.75 -1.68 -20.37
N THR A 125 -2.88 -1.86 -21.68
CA THR A 125 -3.86 -2.76 -22.29
C THR A 125 -3.64 -4.22 -21.85
N ASP A 126 -2.42 -4.76 -21.94
CA ASP A 126 -2.11 -6.12 -21.48
C ASP A 126 -2.45 -6.31 -20.00
N MET A 127 -2.12 -5.33 -19.14
CA MET A 127 -2.49 -5.38 -17.72
C MET A 127 -4.00 -5.39 -17.53
N PHE A 128 -4.73 -4.59 -18.29
CA PHE A 128 -6.18 -4.53 -18.20
C PHE A 128 -6.84 -5.84 -18.67
N ASP A 129 -6.40 -6.39 -19.80
CA ASP A 129 -6.91 -7.66 -20.34
C ASP A 129 -6.72 -8.81 -19.33
N ARG A 130 -5.58 -8.85 -18.65
CA ARG A 130 -5.31 -9.83 -17.59
C ARG A 130 -6.20 -9.62 -16.37
N LEU A 131 -6.51 -8.38 -16.00
CA LEU A 131 -7.43 -8.05 -14.90
C LEU A 131 -8.87 -8.42 -15.24
N GLU A 132 -9.32 -8.18 -16.48
CA GLU A 132 -10.66 -8.60 -16.93
C GLU A 132 -10.77 -10.14 -17.01
N ALA A 133 -9.71 -10.82 -17.47
CA ALA A 133 -9.68 -12.28 -17.47
C ALA A 133 -9.70 -12.89 -16.05
N ALA A 134 -9.26 -12.12 -15.05
CA ALA A 134 -9.34 -12.53 -13.65
C ALA A 134 -10.74 -12.32 -13.04
N ASP A 135 -11.55 -11.43 -13.61
CA ASP A 135 -12.90 -11.15 -13.14
C ASP A 135 -13.82 -12.36 -13.49
N GLY A 136 -14.42 -12.96 -12.48
CA GLY A 136 -15.30 -14.14 -12.64
C GLY A 136 -14.63 -15.51 -12.57
N ARG A 137 -13.30 -15.60 -12.40
CA ARG A 137 -12.60 -16.84 -12.05
C ARG A 137 -12.22 -16.91 -10.57
N ALA A 138 -11.68 -18.04 -10.16
CA ALA A 138 -11.11 -18.17 -8.82
C ALA A 138 -10.01 -17.10 -8.58
N TYR A 139 -10.15 -16.36 -7.49
CA TYR A 139 -9.24 -15.30 -7.12
C TYR A 139 -7.84 -15.83 -6.84
N GLU A 140 -6.85 -15.16 -7.39
CA GLU A 140 -5.44 -15.39 -7.09
C GLU A 140 -4.82 -14.13 -6.45
N PRO A 141 -3.90 -14.28 -5.47
CA PRO A 141 -3.24 -13.13 -4.85
C PRO A 141 -2.53 -12.21 -5.86
N ALA A 142 -2.05 -12.76 -6.97
CA ALA A 142 -1.43 -12.00 -8.05
C ALA A 142 -2.39 -11.00 -8.72
N ASP A 143 -3.69 -11.32 -8.80
CA ASP A 143 -4.70 -10.43 -9.40
C ASP A 143 -4.90 -9.17 -8.57
N TYR A 144 -4.92 -9.31 -7.25
CA TYR A 144 -5.00 -8.17 -6.35
C TYR A 144 -3.80 -7.23 -6.52
N VAL A 145 -2.60 -7.81 -6.60
CA VAL A 145 -1.37 -7.06 -6.84
C VAL A 145 -1.43 -6.32 -8.17
N LEU A 146 -1.83 -7.02 -9.25
CA LEU A 146 -1.98 -6.42 -10.57
C LEU A 146 -2.99 -5.27 -10.56
N GLY A 147 -4.11 -5.43 -9.85
CA GLY A 147 -5.12 -4.38 -9.68
C GLY A 147 -4.59 -3.14 -8.92
N LEU A 148 -3.71 -3.33 -7.94
CA LEU A 148 -3.05 -2.23 -7.24
C LEU A 148 -2.08 -1.47 -8.16
N LEU A 149 -1.36 -2.20 -9.03
CA LEU A 149 -0.36 -1.65 -9.92
C LEU A 149 -0.95 -0.96 -11.15
N PHE A 150 -2.21 -1.19 -11.47
CA PHE A 150 -2.83 -0.66 -12.68
C PHE A 150 -2.85 0.88 -12.73
N ASN A 151 -3.25 1.53 -11.63
CA ASN A 151 -3.20 3.00 -11.54
C ASN A 151 -1.77 3.52 -11.64
N GLU A 152 -0.81 2.84 -11.01
CA GLU A 152 0.60 3.21 -11.07
C GLU A 152 1.19 3.08 -12.47
N ALA A 153 0.73 2.11 -13.26
CA ALA A 153 1.15 1.96 -14.65
C ALA A 153 0.80 3.20 -15.49
N VAL A 154 -0.37 3.80 -15.27
CA VAL A 154 -0.76 5.05 -15.92
C VAL A 154 0.13 6.21 -15.47
N VAL A 155 0.45 6.32 -14.17
CA VAL A 155 1.36 7.34 -13.65
C VAL A 155 2.78 7.16 -14.22
N ARG A 156 3.25 5.93 -14.33
CA ARG A 156 4.56 5.63 -14.91
C ARG A 156 4.62 5.99 -16.40
N ALA A 157 3.56 5.71 -17.14
CA ALA A 157 3.44 6.05 -18.56
C ALA A 157 3.39 7.57 -18.82
N ALA A 158 3.17 8.39 -17.77
CA ALA A 158 3.34 9.84 -17.87
C ALA A 158 4.80 10.26 -18.10
N ASN A 159 5.77 9.34 -18.02
CA ASN A 159 7.20 9.56 -18.23
C ASN A 159 7.74 10.80 -17.51
N ASN A 160 7.39 10.93 -16.23
CA ASN A 160 7.85 11.95 -15.31
C ASN A 160 8.24 11.27 -13.99
N GLU A 161 9.54 11.01 -13.82
CA GLU A 161 10.06 10.25 -12.67
C GLU A 161 9.76 10.94 -11.33
N ARG A 162 9.77 12.28 -11.27
CA ARG A 162 9.46 12.99 -10.03
C ARG A 162 7.98 12.87 -9.66
N LEU A 163 7.09 13.01 -10.63
CA LEU A 163 5.66 12.79 -10.46
C LEU A 163 5.39 11.37 -9.96
N PHE A 164 6.02 10.38 -10.60
CA PHE A 164 5.88 8.98 -10.22
C PHE A 164 6.32 8.76 -8.77
N THR A 165 7.48 9.27 -8.37
CA THR A 165 7.99 9.14 -7.00
C THR A 165 7.00 9.68 -5.98
N LEU A 166 6.49 10.90 -6.18
CA LEU A 166 5.54 11.54 -5.26
C LEU A 166 4.21 10.78 -5.17
N TYR A 167 3.68 10.33 -6.31
CA TYR A 167 2.43 9.55 -6.34
C TYR A 167 2.60 8.20 -5.64
N HIS A 168 3.71 7.52 -5.91
CA HIS A 168 4.02 6.21 -5.36
C HIS A 168 4.24 6.26 -3.84
N GLU A 169 4.97 7.26 -3.33
CA GLU A 169 5.15 7.48 -1.89
C GLU A 169 3.80 7.69 -1.19
N ALA A 170 2.96 8.58 -1.70
CA ALA A 170 1.63 8.84 -1.16
C ALA A 170 0.75 7.57 -1.16
N TRP A 171 0.84 6.77 -2.23
CA TRP A 171 0.13 5.50 -2.32
C TRP A 171 0.62 4.48 -1.28
N GLN A 172 1.93 4.37 -1.06
CA GLN A 172 2.52 3.47 -0.06
C GLN A 172 2.09 3.83 1.37
N GLN A 173 2.06 5.11 1.70
CA GLN A 173 1.62 5.62 2.99
C GLN A 173 0.15 5.28 3.26
N MET A 174 -0.73 5.50 2.27
CA MET A 174 -2.13 5.05 2.32
C MET A 174 -2.25 3.53 2.52
N ARG A 175 -1.39 2.74 1.87
CA ARG A 175 -1.39 1.29 2.01
C ARG A 175 -1.04 0.85 3.43
N ILE A 176 -0.02 1.44 4.06
CA ILE A 176 0.36 1.14 5.46
C ILE A 176 -0.82 1.40 6.39
N PHE A 177 -1.50 2.53 6.24
CA PHE A 177 -2.68 2.86 7.05
C PHE A 177 -3.80 1.82 6.88
N LYS A 178 -4.12 1.44 5.65
CA LYS A 178 -5.13 0.41 5.38
C LYS A 178 -4.76 -0.97 5.94
N LEU A 179 -3.48 -1.34 5.90
CA LEU A 179 -2.98 -2.58 6.50
C LEU A 179 -3.13 -2.56 8.02
N PHE A 180 -2.84 -1.42 8.66
CA PHE A 180 -3.08 -1.23 10.09
C PHE A 180 -4.56 -1.42 10.45
N LEU A 181 -5.45 -0.71 9.78
CA LEU A 181 -6.90 -0.80 10.03
C LEU A 181 -7.40 -2.23 9.87
N ARG A 182 -7.04 -2.87 8.76
CA ARG A 182 -7.47 -4.23 8.44
C ARG A 182 -7.10 -5.22 9.54
N ARG A 183 -5.87 -5.15 10.05
CA ARG A 183 -5.40 -6.05 11.10
C ARG A 183 -6.16 -5.86 12.41
N HIS A 184 -6.56 -4.63 12.72
CA HIS A 184 -7.23 -4.31 13.99
C HIS A 184 -8.75 -4.51 13.94
N VAL A 185 -9.38 -4.34 12.76
CA VAL A 185 -10.84 -4.52 12.61
C VAL A 185 -11.18 -5.98 12.40
N PHE A 186 -10.42 -6.69 11.56
CA PHE A 186 -10.75 -8.05 11.15
C PHE A 186 -9.92 -9.12 11.84
N GLY A 187 -8.93 -8.74 12.67
CA GLY A 187 -8.03 -9.70 13.32
C GLY A 187 -7.20 -10.48 12.31
N ALA A 188 -6.92 -11.75 12.60
CA ALA A 188 -6.27 -12.68 11.68
C ALA A 188 -7.25 -13.24 10.61
N VAL A 189 -8.30 -12.49 10.26
CA VAL A 189 -9.31 -12.89 9.29
C VAL A 189 -8.67 -13.09 7.93
N ASP A 190 -9.23 -14.02 7.20
CA ASP A 190 -8.86 -14.42 5.86
C ASP A 190 -8.54 -13.21 4.94
N VAL A 191 -7.24 -12.91 4.91
CA VAL A 191 -6.68 -11.83 4.11
C VAL A 191 -7.02 -12.01 2.62
N GLN A 192 -7.20 -13.26 2.18
CA GLN A 192 -7.52 -13.58 0.79
C GLN A 192 -8.97 -13.22 0.44
N ALA A 193 -9.93 -13.56 1.32
CA ALA A 193 -11.33 -13.17 1.11
C ALA A 193 -11.50 -11.65 1.08
N HIS A 194 -10.80 -10.93 1.97
CA HIS A 194 -10.81 -9.47 1.97
C HIS A 194 -10.18 -8.89 0.70
N ASN A 195 -9.02 -9.38 0.29
CA ASN A 195 -8.35 -8.92 -0.93
C ASN A 195 -9.21 -9.18 -2.18
N HIS A 196 -9.91 -10.32 -2.23
CA HIS A 196 -10.87 -10.61 -3.30
C HIS A 196 -12.01 -9.58 -3.34
N SER A 197 -12.63 -9.29 -2.19
CA SER A 197 -13.68 -8.25 -2.11
C SER A 197 -13.17 -6.88 -2.57
N MET A 198 -11.96 -6.48 -2.14
CA MET A 198 -11.35 -5.22 -2.56
C MET A 198 -10.99 -5.21 -4.05
N PHE A 199 -10.55 -6.33 -4.61
CA PHE A 199 -10.25 -6.48 -6.02
C PHE A 199 -11.51 -6.28 -6.87
N SER A 200 -12.61 -6.97 -6.52
CA SER A 200 -13.90 -6.88 -7.22
C SER A 200 -14.49 -5.45 -7.14
N GLN A 201 -14.46 -4.81 -5.98
CA GLN A 201 -14.92 -3.42 -5.82
C GLN A 201 -14.10 -2.43 -6.66
N GLY A 202 -12.80 -2.70 -6.87
CA GLY A 202 -11.94 -1.88 -7.72
C GLY A 202 -12.17 -2.03 -9.23
N ALA A 203 -12.90 -3.06 -9.68
CA ALA A 203 -13.08 -3.35 -11.10
C ALA A 203 -13.73 -2.20 -11.88
N VAL A 204 -14.77 -1.57 -11.32
CA VAL A 204 -15.46 -0.43 -11.96
C VAL A 204 -14.48 0.73 -12.19
N HIS A 205 -13.65 1.06 -11.20
CA HIS A 205 -12.67 2.13 -11.31
C HIS A 205 -11.58 1.82 -12.35
N ARG A 206 -11.13 0.56 -12.41
CA ARG A 206 -10.15 0.12 -13.43
C ARG A 206 -10.71 0.21 -14.84
N ARG A 207 -11.96 -0.23 -15.05
CA ARG A 207 -12.64 -0.10 -16.34
C ARG A 207 -12.82 1.35 -16.76
N THR A 208 -13.25 2.21 -15.84
CA THR A 208 -13.42 3.65 -16.10
C THR A 208 -12.09 4.29 -16.48
N LEU A 209 -11.01 4.00 -15.76
CA LEU A 209 -9.68 4.54 -16.06
C LEU A 209 -9.17 4.01 -17.40
N TYR A 210 -9.36 2.73 -17.69
CA TYR A 210 -8.93 2.15 -18.97
C TYR A 210 -9.65 2.78 -20.15
N GLN A 211 -10.97 2.97 -20.07
CA GLN A 211 -11.74 3.66 -21.12
C GLN A 211 -11.24 5.11 -21.33
N ALA A 212 -10.93 5.81 -20.25
CA ALA A 212 -10.34 7.15 -20.33
C ALA A 212 -8.94 7.14 -20.98
N VAL A 213 -8.11 6.14 -20.68
CA VAL A 213 -6.80 5.95 -21.33
C VAL A 213 -6.93 5.68 -22.82
N LEU A 214 -7.93 4.88 -23.23
CA LEU A 214 -8.21 4.59 -24.64
C LEU A 214 -8.71 5.83 -25.39
N SER A 215 -9.57 6.66 -24.77
CA SER A 215 -10.05 7.90 -25.39
C SER A 215 -8.94 8.91 -25.63
N GLY A 216 -7.86 8.86 -24.82
CA GLY A 216 -6.76 9.82 -24.87
C GLY A 216 -7.17 11.23 -24.42
N ASN A 217 -8.35 11.39 -23.83
CA ASN A 217 -8.83 12.67 -23.31
C ASN A 217 -8.23 12.93 -21.93
N GLU A 218 -7.52 14.06 -21.79
CA GLU A 218 -6.86 14.47 -20.56
C GLU A 218 -7.84 14.61 -19.39
N ALA A 219 -8.99 15.25 -19.61
CA ALA A 219 -9.98 15.49 -18.57
C ALA A 219 -10.58 14.18 -18.07
N ASP A 220 -10.88 13.23 -18.97
CA ASP A 220 -11.43 11.92 -18.62
C ASP A 220 -10.43 11.10 -17.79
N ILE A 221 -9.14 11.10 -18.17
CA ILE A 221 -8.08 10.41 -17.44
C ILE A 221 -7.93 11.00 -16.04
N ALA A 222 -7.85 12.34 -15.94
CA ALA A 222 -7.72 13.03 -14.66
C ALA A 222 -8.90 12.72 -13.74
N ASP A 223 -10.12 12.71 -14.28
CA ASP A 223 -11.34 12.48 -13.53
C ASP A 223 -11.46 11.02 -13.07
N ALA A 224 -11.14 10.06 -13.93
CA ALA A 224 -11.11 8.65 -13.58
C ALA A 224 -10.09 8.34 -12.47
N MET A 225 -8.90 8.95 -12.53
CA MET A 225 -7.88 8.82 -11.49
C MET A 225 -8.31 9.46 -10.18
N ARG A 226 -8.92 10.66 -10.21
CA ARG A 226 -9.45 11.30 -9.01
C ARG A 226 -10.53 10.45 -8.33
N ARG A 227 -11.50 9.94 -9.09
CA ARG A 227 -12.53 9.01 -8.55
C ARG A 227 -11.93 7.78 -7.89
N SER A 228 -10.87 7.21 -8.47
CA SER A 228 -10.16 6.09 -7.85
C SER A 228 -9.46 6.49 -6.53
N ALA A 229 -8.88 7.68 -6.48
CA ALA A 229 -8.26 8.22 -5.26
C ALA A 229 -9.31 8.49 -4.17
N ASP A 230 -10.44 9.11 -4.52
CA ASP A 230 -11.55 9.42 -3.62
C ASP A 230 -12.18 8.14 -3.05
N HIS A 231 -12.42 7.14 -3.89
CA HIS A 231 -12.89 5.83 -3.44
C HIS A 231 -11.91 5.20 -2.46
N SER A 232 -10.61 5.31 -2.74
CA SER A 232 -9.57 4.79 -1.85
C SER A 232 -9.59 5.47 -0.48
N LEU A 233 -9.81 6.78 -0.41
CA LEU A 233 -9.95 7.53 0.84
C LEU A 233 -11.24 7.16 1.57
N LEU A 234 -12.38 7.17 0.88
CA LEU A 234 -13.66 6.80 1.47
C LEU A 234 -13.60 5.44 2.16
N ARG A 235 -13.00 4.45 1.51
CA ARG A 235 -12.81 3.11 2.09
C ARG A 235 -11.89 3.12 3.32
N ALA A 236 -10.89 3.99 3.35
CA ALA A 236 -10.03 4.14 4.53
C ALA A 236 -10.80 4.78 5.71
N GLN A 237 -11.65 5.77 5.44
CA GLN A 237 -12.52 6.42 6.43
C GLN A 237 -13.56 5.45 7.02
N GLU A 238 -14.22 4.64 6.18
CA GLU A 238 -15.15 3.60 6.61
C GLU A 238 -14.46 2.57 7.53
N GLN A 239 -13.30 2.04 7.09
CA GLN A 239 -12.53 1.09 7.89
C GLN A 239 -12.03 1.70 9.20
N PHE A 240 -11.70 2.99 9.22
CA PHE A 240 -11.32 3.69 10.45
C PHE A 240 -12.50 3.84 11.42
N ALA A 241 -13.69 4.12 10.91
CA ALA A 241 -14.92 4.15 11.75
C ALA A 241 -15.19 2.77 12.37
N ASP A 242 -15.03 1.69 11.59
CA ASP A 242 -15.17 0.32 12.11
C ASP A 242 -14.11 0.01 13.19
N TYR A 243 -12.86 0.45 12.97
CA TYR A 243 -11.79 0.33 13.96
C TYR A 243 -12.14 1.05 15.28
N LEU A 244 -12.63 2.27 15.21
CA LEU A 244 -13.05 3.02 16.41
C LEU A 244 -14.21 2.32 17.15
N ALA A 245 -15.20 1.81 16.42
CA ALA A 245 -16.32 1.07 16.99
C ALA A 245 -15.85 -0.21 17.70
N ALA A 246 -14.98 -0.98 17.07
CA ALA A 246 -14.40 -2.21 17.63
C ALA A 246 -13.57 -1.94 18.90
N THR A 247 -12.75 -0.88 18.90
CA THR A 247 -11.92 -0.51 20.05
C THR A 247 -12.74 0.00 21.23
N GLN A 248 -13.82 0.76 20.97
CA GLN A 248 -14.74 1.21 22.03
C GLN A 248 -15.50 0.06 22.67
N SER A 249 -15.93 -0.95 21.91
CA SER A 249 -16.58 -2.14 22.46
C SER A 249 -15.65 -2.94 23.38
N THR A 250 -14.42 -3.13 22.98
CA THR A 250 -13.39 -3.84 23.78
C THR A 250 -13.09 -3.12 25.11
N TRP A 251 -13.09 -1.78 25.12
CA TRP A 251 -12.94 -1.00 26.35
C TRP A 251 -14.16 -1.16 27.27
N ARG A 252 -15.37 -1.17 26.74
CA ARG A 252 -16.60 -1.38 27.52
C ARG A 252 -16.63 -2.78 28.18
N GLU A 253 -16.26 -3.81 27.44
CA GLU A 253 -16.18 -5.18 27.97
C GLU A 253 -15.13 -5.31 29.10
N LYS A 254 -13.95 -4.69 28.93
CA LYS A 254 -12.91 -4.65 29.96
C LYS A 254 -13.40 -3.93 31.24
N ILE A 255 -14.11 -2.82 31.09
CA ILE A 255 -14.67 -2.08 32.23
C ILE A 255 -15.76 -2.90 32.95
N VAL A 256 -16.60 -3.61 32.20
CA VAL A 256 -17.65 -4.48 32.79
C VAL A 256 -17.04 -5.68 33.52
N SER A 257 -16.01 -6.31 32.91
CA SER A 257 -15.35 -7.47 33.53
C SER A 257 -14.58 -7.13 34.83
N THR A 258 -14.12 -5.89 34.98
CA THR A 258 -13.46 -5.42 36.21
C THR A 258 -14.43 -4.99 37.29
N ARG A 259 -15.74 -4.88 36.99
CA ARG A 259 -16.78 -4.48 37.95
C ARG A 259 -17.57 -5.65 38.55
N THR A 260 -17.27 -6.88 38.24
CA THR A 260 -17.86 -8.03 38.94
C THR A 260 -17.18 -8.16 40.30
N PRO A 261 -17.85 -7.84 41.43
CA PRO A 261 -17.25 -8.06 42.74
C PRO A 261 -17.08 -9.56 42.94
N SER A 262 -15.90 -9.98 43.30
CA SER A 262 -15.70 -11.30 43.91
C SER A 262 -16.64 -11.42 45.09
N GLY A 263 -17.75 -12.11 44.88
CA GLY A 263 -18.68 -12.47 45.97
C GLY A 263 -17.89 -13.23 47.01
N ASN A 264 -17.76 -12.61 48.15
CA ASN A 264 -17.25 -13.21 49.35
C ASN A 264 -18.24 -14.33 49.77
N PRO A 265 -17.88 -15.61 49.86
CA PRO A 265 -18.71 -16.57 50.57
C PRO A 265 -18.51 -16.32 52.05
N ALA A 266 -19.44 -15.58 52.66
CA ALA A 266 -19.57 -15.49 54.07
C ALA A 266 -19.93 -16.87 54.65
N GLY A 267 -19.18 -17.28 55.60
CA GLY A 267 -19.25 -18.19 56.64
C GLY A 267 -20.54 -18.94 56.98
N GLY A 268 -20.34 -20.12 57.39
CA GLY A 268 -21.15 -21.01 58.15
C GLY A 268 -20.26 -22.00 58.82
#